data_b2b41e5da52755eeb277b4deb5f1fa72
#
_entry.id   b2b41e5da52755eeb277b4deb5f1fa72
#
_cell.length_a   1.000
_cell.length_b   1.000
_cell.length_c   1.000
_cell.angle_alpha   90.00
_cell.angle_beta   90.00
_cell.angle_gamma   90.00
#
_symmetry.space_group_name_H-M   'P 1'
#
loop_
_entity.id
_entity.type
_entity.pdbx_description
1 polymer ?
#
loop_
_entity_poly.entity_id
_entity_poly.type
_entity_poly.pdbx_seq_one_letter_code
_entity_poly.pdbx_strand_id
1 'polypeptide(L)'
;VQIGALGRCSIDVSLPRPTGPTGKKVAVIGGGVAGLSAAWRLARKGHEVTVYEADDRMGGKLEQVIPRARLPHEILEKELKRIEDMGVRFVTGSRVDADGFQRLRRESDAVIVATGGHIPRVFPWPGHERIVAGIDFLKAINKGENPRVGRNVIVIGCGNAGMDAAAGAYAMGAESVTCIDVQKPAAFAHEIAHIEALGGKLLWPVMTKEITDGGLITADGTLISGDMVIITIGESPDLGYLPEGVRKFRDWVIPGADMSLLENVFAAGDVIKPGLLADAIGTGIKAAEAVDAWLRGVAYAPVEKKPVPSGQLSTAYFTRCPHGELPAANRDFDRCVSCGTCRDCRMCLESCPEGAISRETLAGG
;
A
#
# COMPACT_ATOMS: atom_id res chain seq x y z
N VAL A 1 -3.33 22.04 10.67
CA VAL A 1 -2.96 20.85 11.46
C VAL A 1 -1.98 20.00 10.67
N GLN A 2 -0.83 19.69 11.28
CA GLN A 2 0.22 18.87 10.67
C GLN A 2 -0.06 17.38 10.87
N ILE A 3 -1.01 16.82 10.10
CA ILE A 3 -1.46 15.44 10.24
C ILE A 3 -0.31 14.43 10.15
N GLY A 4 0.66 14.67 9.25
CA GLY A 4 1.84 13.79 9.13
C GLY A 4 2.75 13.81 10.37
N ALA A 5 2.87 14.96 11.06
CA ALA A 5 3.61 15.06 12.30
C ALA A 5 2.88 14.34 13.45
N LEU A 6 1.56 14.52 13.55
CA LEU A 6 0.72 13.81 14.51
C LEU A 6 0.76 12.29 14.29
N GLY A 7 0.74 11.84 13.04
CA GLY A 7 0.89 10.42 12.71
C GLY A 7 2.23 9.84 13.17
N ARG A 8 3.32 10.61 13.10
CA ARG A 8 4.62 10.17 13.62
C ARG A 8 4.65 10.10 15.15
N CYS A 9 3.96 11.01 15.83
CA CYS A 9 3.86 10.97 17.29
C CYS A 9 3.05 9.78 17.80
N SER A 10 2.10 9.25 17.01
CA SER A 10 1.24 8.14 17.41
C SER A 10 1.98 6.80 17.53
N ILE A 11 3.18 6.67 17.00
CA ILE A 11 3.97 5.44 17.07
C ILE A 11 4.41 5.08 18.50
N ASP A 12 4.49 6.06 19.37
CA ASP A 12 4.90 5.87 20.77
C ASP A 12 3.70 5.68 21.72
N VAL A 13 2.48 5.62 21.18
CA VAL A 13 1.27 5.36 21.97
C VAL A 13 1.21 3.89 22.37
N SER A 14 0.83 3.62 23.62
CA SER A 14 0.68 2.25 24.15
C SER A 14 -0.35 1.45 23.34
N LEU A 15 -0.07 0.15 23.19
CA LEU A 15 -0.96 -0.75 22.46
C LEU A 15 -2.29 -0.94 23.19
N PRO A 16 -3.41 -0.98 22.47
CA PRO A 16 -4.67 -1.38 23.05
C PRO A 16 -4.59 -2.85 23.48
N ARG A 17 -5.22 -3.19 24.60
CA ARG A 17 -5.29 -4.59 25.03
C ARG A 17 -6.18 -5.38 24.06
N PRO A 18 -5.77 -6.59 23.63
CA PRO A 18 -6.63 -7.46 22.86
C PRO A 18 -7.83 -7.92 23.71
N THR A 19 -8.91 -8.28 23.05
CA THR A 19 -9.99 -9.01 23.70
C THR A 19 -9.51 -10.41 24.11
N GLY A 20 -10.24 -11.08 24.99
CA GLY A 20 -9.87 -12.45 25.39
C GLY A 20 -9.78 -13.40 24.19
N PRO A 21 -9.01 -14.52 24.31
CA PRO A 21 -8.77 -15.44 23.21
C PRO A 21 -10.08 -16.08 22.73
N THR A 22 -10.26 -16.14 21.41
CA THR A 22 -11.44 -16.77 20.77
C THR A 22 -11.22 -18.25 20.46
N GLY A 23 -9.96 -18.74 20.52
CA GLY A 23 -9.57 -20.08 20.09
C GLY A 23 -9.63 -20.31 18.58
N LYS A 24 -9.86 -19.23 17.78
CA LYS A 24 -9.96 -19.31 16.32
C LYS A 24 -8.63 -18.96 15.68
N LYS A 25 -8.23 -19.77 14.68
CA LYS A 25 -6.97 -19.65 13.94
C LYS A 25 -7.17 -19.03 12.58
N VAL A 26 -6.42 -17.98 12.27
CA VAL A 26 -6.45 -17.32 10.97
C VAL A 26 -5.07 -17.31 10.36
N ALA A 27 -4.96 -17.82 9.12
CA ALA A 27 -3.77 -17.70 8.29
C ALA A 27 -3.90 -16.48 7.36
N VAL A 28 -2.87 -15.66 7.29
CA VAL A 28 -2.78 -14.54 6.36
C VAL A 28 -1.62 -14.82 5.40
N ILE A 29 -1.88 -14.88 4.11
CA ILE A 29 -0.89 -15.12 3.07
C ILE A 29 -0.50 -13.78 2.45
N GLY A 30 0.71 -13.32 2.74
CA GLY A 30 1.26 -12.03 2.35
C GLY A 30 1.40 -11.05 3.52
N GLY A 31 2.65 -10.70 3.82
CA GLY A 31 3.06 -9.77 4.88
C GLY A 31 3.11 -8.32 4.44
N GLY A 32 2.41 -7.95 3.36
CA GLY A 32 2.24 -6.57 2.92
C GLY A 32 1.23 -5.80 3.78
N VAL A 33 1.04 -4.53 3.48
CA VAL A 33 0.22 -3.61 4.28
C VAL A 33 -1.23 -4.07 4.48
N ALA A 34 -1.83 -4.73 3.48
CA ALA A 34 -3.18 -5.28 3.58
C ALA A 34 -3.24 -6.45 4.58
N GLY A 35 -2.32 -7.41 4.46
CA GLY A 35 -2.24 -8.57 5.35
C GLY A 35 -1.91 -8.17 6.78
N LEU A 36 -0.95 -7.27 6.98
CA LEU A 36 -0.59 -6.74 8.30
C LEU A 36 -1.76 -6.00 8.96
N SER A 37 -2.50 -5.19 8.19
CA SER A 37 -3.70 -4.49 8.71
C SER A 37 -4.79 -5.46 9.12
N ALA A 38 -5.00 -6.53 8.33
CA ALA A 38 -5.95 -7.58 8.68
C ALA A 38 -5.49 -8.35 9.93
N ALA A 39 -4.22 -8.74 9.98
CA ALA A 39 -3.65 -9.46 11.11
C ALA A 39 -3.75 -8.68 12.43
N TRP A 40 -3.37 -7.40 12.40
CA TRP A 40 -3.55 -6.49 13.54
C TRP A 40 -4.99 -6.45 14.04
N ARG A 41 -5.94 -6.28 13.11
CA ARG A 41 -7.36 -6.15 13.45
C ARG A 41 -7.91 -7.43 14.09
N LEU A 42 -7.53 -8.59 13.54
CA LEU A 42 -7.97 -9.90 14.03
C LEU A 42 -7.33 -10.25 15.38
N ALA A 43 -6.03 -9.98 15.56
CA ALA A 43 -5.36 -10.19 16.84
C ALA A 43 -5.98 -9.34 17.97
N ARG A 44 -6.34 -8.08 17.68
CA ARG A 44 -7.10 -7.25 18.64
C ARG A 44 -8.43 -7.84 19.04
N LYS A 45 -9.07 -8.62 18.18
CA LYS A 45 -10.33 -9.32 18.44
C LYS A 45 -10.13 -10.67 19.17
N GLY A 46 -8.87 -11.01 19.47
CA GLY A 46 -8.52 -12.22 20.24
C GLY A 46 -8.35 -13.47 19.39
N HIS A 47 -8.27 -13.34 18.05
CA HIS A 47 -7.97 -14.48 17.17
C HIS A 47 -6.48 -14.79 17.17
N GLU A 48 -6.13 -16.05 16.99
CA GLU A 48 -4.75 -16.53 16.80
C GLU A 48 -4.37 -16.34 15.32
N VAL A 49 -3.46 -15.40 15.04
CA VAL A 49 -3.13 -14.99 13.66
C VAL A 49 -1.70 -15.33 13.32
N THR A 50 -1.50 -16.01 12.18
CA THR A 50 -0.18 -16.25 11.60
C THR A 50 -0.12 -15.64 10.20
N VAL A 51 0.89 -14.80 9.96
CA VAL A 51 1.18 -14.19 8.65
C VAL A 51 2.33 -14.94 7.99
N TYR A 52 2.12 -15.42 6.77
CA TYR A 52 3.10 -16.10 5.93
C TYR A 52 3.58 -15.15 4.84
N GLU A 53 4.88 -14.90 4.78
CA GLU A 53 5.52 -14.00 3.81
C GLU A 53 6.57 -14.77 3.00
N ALA A 54 6.56 -14.57 1.68
CA ALA A 54 7.49 -15.23 0.77
C ALA A 54 8.92 -14.68 0.90
N ASP A 55 9.06 -13.39 1.16
CA ASP A 55 10.35 -12.74 1.36
C ASP A 55 10.87 -12.97 2.80
N ASP A 56 12.11 -12.62 3.03
CA ASP A 56 12.79 -12.73 4.31
C ASP A 56 12.35 -11.69 5.35
N ARG A 57 11.59 -10.66 4.92
CA ARG A 57 11.11 -9.57 5.75
C ARG A 57 9.64 -9.26 5.50
N MET A 58 8.93 -8.87 6.57
CA MET A 58 7.56 -8.35 6.49
C MET A 58 7.55 -6.92 5.94
N GLY A 59 6.40 -6.49 5.41
CA GLY A 59 6.17 -5.13 4.93
C GLY A 59 5.74 -5.08 3.46
N GLY A 60 6.04 -6.11 2.68
CA GLY A 60 5.75 -6.13 1.24
C GLY A 60 6.32 -4.88 0.54
N LYS A 61 5.51 -4.15 -0.22
CA LYS A 61 5.96 -2.93 -0.93
C LYS A 61 6.48 -1.83 0.00
N LEU A 62 6.07 -1.76 1.28
CA LEU A 62 6.66 -0.81 2.24
C LEU A 62 8.14 -1.08 2.47
N GLU A 63 8.51 -2.35 2.58
CA GLU A 63 9.89 -2.79 2.74
C GLU A 63 10.65 -2.77 1.42
N GLN A 64 10.02 -3.23 0.35
CA GLN A 64 10.68 -3.53 -0.91
C GLN A 64 10.90 -2.32 -1.80
N VAL A 65 9.91 -1.41 -1.93
CA VAL A 65 9.94 -0.40 -3.00
C VAL A 65 9.74 1.05 -2.53
N ILE A 66 9.15 1.28 -1.35
CA ILE A 66 9.00 2.65 -0.86
C ILE A 66 10.39 3.19 -0.46
N PRO A 67 10.84 4.32 -1.02
CA PRO A 67 12.16 4.87 -0.71
C PRO A 67 12.37 5.09 0.79
N ARG A 68 13.55 4.71 1.30
CA ARG A 68 13.91 4.84 2.72
C ARG A 68 13.87 6.28 3.23
N ALA A 69 14.09 7.27 2.37
CA ALA A 69 13.93 8.68 2.70
C ALA A 69 12.48 9.06 3.05
N ARG A 70 11.50 8.35 2.46
CA ARG A 70 10.07 8.57 2.71
C ARG A 70 9.54 7.69 3.86
N LEU A 71 10.00 6.45 3.94
CA LEU A 71 9.70 5.52 5.03
C LEU A 71 11.01 4.98 5.62
N PRO A 72 11.58 5.63 6.66
CA PRO A 72 12.76 5.14 7.35
C PRO A 72 12.53 3.74 7.91
N HIS A 73 13.58 2.90 7.83
CA HIS A 73 13.50 1.50 8.19
C HIS A 73 13.07 1.29 9.65
N GLU A 74 13.62 2.09 10.55
CA GLU A 74 13.30 2.06 11.98
C GLU A 74 11.82 2.34 12.29
N ILE A 75 11.14 3.10 11.45
CA ILE A 75 9.69 3.37 11.60
C ILE A 75 8.90 2.12 11.24
N LEU A 76 9.25 1.48 10.12
CA LEU A 76 8.60 0.24 9.71
C LEU A 76 8.82 -0.89 10.74
N GLU A 77 10.06 -1.04 11.23
CA GLU A 77 10.39 -2.04 12.25
C GLU A 77 9.59 -1.85 13.55
N LYS A 78 9.46 -0.60 14.02
CA LYS A 78 8.63 -0.30 15.19
C LYS A 78 7.17 -0.73 14.98
N GLU A 79 6.59 -0.45 13.82
CA GLU A 79 5.21 -0.85 13.51
C GLU A 79 5.06 -2.37 13.38
N LEU A 80 6.02 -3.05 12.76
CA LEU A 80 6.04 -4.52 12.69
C LEU A 80 6.12 -5.12 14.09
N LYS A 81 7.01 -4.60 14.94
CA LYS A 81 7.14 -5.02 16.33
C LYS A 81 5.85 -4.87 17.12
N ARG A 82 5.11 -3.77 16.92
CA ARG A 82 3.80 -3.56 17.55
C ARG A 82 2.78 -4.63 17.16
N ILE A 83 2.83 -5.09 15.90
CA ILE A 83 1.95 -6.15 15.41
C ILE A 83 2.32 -7.48 16.06
N GLU A 84 3.61 -7.79 16.17
CA GLU A 84 4.08 -8.98 16.90
C GLU A 84 3.70 -8.94 18.39
N ASP A 85 3.89 -7.79 19.05
CA ASP A 85 3.56 -7.61 20.48
C ASP A 85 2.05 -7.73 20.74
N MET A 86 1.21 -7.59 19.70
CA MET A 86 -0.22 -7.92 19.76
C MET A 86 -0.49 -9.44 19.73
N GLY A 87 0.52 -10.26 19.53
CA GLY A 87 0.42 -11.72 19.46
C GLY A 87 0.32 -12.29 18.04
N VAL A 88 0.56 -11.48 17.01
CA VAL A 88 0.63 -11.97 15.63
C VAL A 88 1.94 -12.70 15.40
N ARG A 89 1.87 -13.94 14.90
CA ARG A 89 3.03 -14.71 14.52
C ARG A 89 3.43 -14.41 13.07
N PHE A 90 4.71 -14.11 12.85
CA PHE A 90 5.30 -13.92 11.51
C PHE A 90 6.09 -15.17 11.10
N VAL A 91 5.92 -15.59 9.84
CA VAL A 91 6.65 -16.69 9.19
C VAL A 91 7.16 -16.14 7.85
N THR A 92 8.41 -15.71 7.83
CA THR A 92 9.10 -15.19 6.65
C THR A 92 9.79 -16.32 5.87
N GLY A 93 10.24 -16.04 4.63
CA GLY A 93 10.85 -17.03 3.74
C GLY A 93 9.90 -18.18 3.40
N SER A 94 8.59 -17.97 3.53
CA SER A 94 7.56 -19.00 3.41
C SER A 94 6.63 -18.71 2.23
N ARG A 95 7.11 -18.97 1.02
CA ARG A 95 6.27 -18.88 -0.17
C ARG A 95 5.20 -19.97 -0.13
N VAL A 96 3.94 -19.56 -0.17
CA VAL A 96 2.80 -20.48 -0.18
C VAL A 96 2.50 -20.88 -1.63
N ASP A 97 2.71 -22.15 -1.94
CA ASP A 97 2.31 -22.82 -3.19
C ASP A 97 0.89 -23.42 -3.08
N ALA A 98 0.46 -24.14 -4.11
CA ALA A 98 -0.87 -24.74 -4.15
C ALA A 98 -1.12 -25.75 -3.01
N ASP A 99 -0.14 -26.57 -2.69
CA ASP A 99 -0.25 -27.55 -1.60
C ASP A 99 -0.23 -26.86 -0.23
N GLY A 100 0.62 -25.87 -0.06
CA GLY A 100 0.68 -24.99 1.10
C GLY A 100 -0.65 -24.27 1.33
N PHE A 101 -1.26 -23.74 0.28
CA PHE A 101 -2.56 -23.09 0.36
C PHE A 101 -3.64 -24.06 0.84
N GLN A 102 -3.71 -25.26 0.26
CA GLN A 102 -4.68 -26.27 0.67
C GLN A 102 -4.44 -26.75 2.12
N ARG A 103 -3.19 -26.85 2.55
CA ARG A 103 -2.84 -27.16 3.93
C ARG A 103 -3.35 -26.05 4.87
N LEU A 104 -3.05 -24.78 4.60
CA LEU A 104 -3.51 -23.66 5.42
C LEU A 104 -5.03 -23.59 5.51
N ARG A 105 -5.76 -23.87 4.41
CA ARG A 105 -7.23 -23.96 4.44
C ARG A 105 -7.77 -25.02 5.37
N ARG A 106 -7.09 -26.17 5.51
CA ARG A 106 -7.51 -27.25 6.40
C ARG A 106 -7.13 -27.00 7.84
N GLU A 107 -5.99 -26.35 8.09
CA GLU A 107 -5.42 -26.16 9.43
C GLU A 107 -5.89 -24.88 10.12
N SER A 108 -6.54 -23.97 9.38
CA SER A 108 -7.04 -22.69 9.89
C SER A 108 -8.56 -22.59 9.76
N ASP A 109 -9.20 -21.90 10.69
CA ASP A 109 -10.64 -21.60 10.61
C ASP A 109 -10.94 -20.61 9.46
N ALA A 110 -9.98 -19.72 9.13
CA ALA A 110 -10.08 -18.84 7.98
C ALA A 110 -8.71 -18.52 7.38
N VAL A 111 -8.67 -18.18 6.08
CA VAL A 111 -7.48 -17.77 5.33
C VAL A 111 -7.72 -16.43 4.65
N ILE A 112 -6.78 -15.50 4.75
CA ILE A 112 -6.79 -14.25 4.00
C ILE A 112 -5.68 -14.27 2.94
N VAL A 113 -6.06 -14.09 1.68
CA VAL A 113 -5.16 -13.92 0.54
C VAL A 113 -4.84 -12.43 0.39
N ALA A 114 -3.61 -12.04 0.67
CA ALA A 114 -3.13 -10.65 0.64
C ALA A 114 -1.75 -10.52 -0.03
N THR A 115 -1.50 -11.36 -1.05
CA THR A 115 -0.20 -11.49 -1.71
C THR A 115 0.19 -10.30 -2.59
N GLY A 116 -0.72 -9.33 -2.80
CA GLY A 116 -0.43 -8.13 -3.57
C GLY A 116 -0.22 -8.40 -5.06
N GLY A 117 0.43 -7.44 -5.74
CA GLY A 117 0.86 -7.55 -7.15
C GLY A 117 2.36 -7.33 -7.22
N HIS A 118 3.10 -8.29 -7.76
CA HIS A 118 4.56 -8.27 -7.83
C HIS A 118 5.11 -8.67 -9.21
N ILE A 119 4.26 -9.15 -10.12
CA ILE A 119 4.67 -9.47 -11.49
C ILE A 119 4.61 -8.19 -12.31
N PRO A 120 5.76 -7.66 -12.79
CA PRO A 120 5.78 -6.42 -13.55
C PRO A 120 5.05 -6.62 -14.88
N ARG A 121 4.31 -5.60 -15.29
CA ARG A 121 3.68 -5.56 -16.61
C ARG A 121 4.67 -5.00 -17.61
N VAL A 122 4.95 -5.77 -18.63
CA VAL A 122 5.78 -5.38 -19.76
C VAL A 122 5.00 -5.64 -21.04
N PHE A 123 4.88 -4.65 -21.90
CA PHE A 123 4.32 -4.88 -23.23
C PHE A 123 5.36 -5.58 -24.13
N PRO A 124 4.94 -6.45 -25.04
CA PRO A 124 5.85 -7.19 -25.93
C PRO A 124 6.31 -6.33 -27.11
N TRP A 125 6.82 -5.11 -26.86
CA TRP A 125 7.47 -4.31 -27.88
C TRP A 125 8.76 -4.99 -28.36
N PRO A 126 9.14 -4.80 -29.64
CA PRO A 126 10.49 -5.18 -30.07
C PRO A 126 11.54 -4.61 -29.11
N GLY A 127 12.46 -5.42 -28.61
CA GLY A 127 13.49 -5.04 -27.64
C GLY A 127 13.04 -4.95 -26.19
N HIS A 128 11.83 -5.41 -25.85
CA HIS A 128 11.32 -5.37 -24.46
C HIS A 128 12.19 -6.15 -23.45
N GLU A 129 12.98 -7.09 -23.91
CA GLU A 129 13.96 -7.84 -23.09
C GLU A 129 15.05 -6.97 -22.48
N ARG A 130 15.24 -5.73 -22.97
CA ARG A 130 16.18 -4.74 -22.45
C ARG A 130 15.60 -3.91 -21.31
N ILE A 131 14.31 -4.05 -21.05
CA ILE A 131 13.59 -3.24 -20.06
C ILE A 131 13.90 -3.79 -18.67
N VAL A 132 14.20 -2.88 -17.74
CA VAL A 132 14.32 -3.18 -16.31
C VAL A 132 12.97 -2.92 -15.65
N ALA A 133 12.46 -3.88 -14.90
CA ALA A 133 11.25 -3.68 -14.12
C ALA A 133 11.49 -2.71 -12.96
N GLY A 134 10.64 -1.69 -12.83
CA GLY A 134 10.79 -0.66 -11.79
C GLY A 134 10.69 -1.24 -10.38
N ILE A 135 9.84 -2.24 -10.18
CA ILE A 135 9.72 -2.92 -8.88
C ILE A 135 11.04 -3.61 -8.49
N ASP A 136 11.71 -4.27 -9.42
CA ASP A 136 12.98 -4.97 -9.16
C ASP A 136 14.12 -3.96 -8.94
N PHE A 137 14.13 -2.87 -9.69
CA PHE A 137 15.06 -1.77 -9.53
C PHE A 137 14.97 -1.13 -8.15
N LEU A 138 13.76 -0.77 -7.72
CA LEU A 138 13.53 -0.18 -6.40
C LEU A 138 13.83 -1.17 -5.26
N LYS A 139 13.49 -2.45 -5.46
CA LYS A 139 13.80 -3.53 -4.50
C LYS A 139 15.31 -3.68 -4.30
N ALA A 140 16.09 -3.64 -5.37
CA ALA A 140 17.54 -3.69 -5.29
C ALA A 140 18.12 -2.50 -4.50
N ILE A 141 17.64 -1.27 -4.78
CA ILE A 141 18.06 -0.08 -4.03
C ILE A 141 17.73 -0.20 -2.55
N ASN A 142 16.50 -0.61 -2.20
CA ASN A 142 16.06 -0.73 -0.81
C ASN A 142 16.82 -1.82 -0.03
N LYS A 143 17.32 -2.85 -0.72
CA LYS A 143 18.21 -3.88 -0.14
C LYS A 143 19.65 -3.40 0.05
N GLY A 144 19.98 -2.18 -0.38
CA GLY A 144 21.34 -1.66 -0.35
C GLY A 144 22.24 -2.24 -1.45
N GLU A 145 21.67 -2.93 -2.41
CA GLU A 145 22.34 -3.30 -3.64
C GLU A 145 22.57 -2.03 -4.47
N ASN A 146 23.71 -1.91 -5.11
CA ASN A 146 23.99 -0.80 -6.01
C ASN A 146 23.71 -1.24 -7.46
N PRO A 147 22.44 -1.25 -7.91
CA PRO A 147 22.14 -1.64 -9.28
C PRO A 147 22.83 -0.69 -10.23
N ARG A 148 23.42 -1.26 -11.30
CA ARG A 148 23.98 -0.43 -12.36
C ARG A 148 22.86 0.39 -12.98
N VAL A 149 23.09 1.69 -13.07
CA VAL A 149 22.17 2.61 -13.73
C VAL A 149 22.85 3.20 -14.96
N GLY A 150 22.09 3.45 -16.01
CA GLY A 150 22.56 4.16 -17.19
C GLY A 150 22.81 5.63 -16.90
N ARG A 151 23.55 6.31 -17.77
CA ARG A 151 23.73 7.77 -17.66
C ARG A 151 22.45 8.52 -18.05
N ASN A 152 21.73 8.00 -19.07
CA ASN A 152 20.51 8.59 -19.60
C ASN A 152 19.36 7.57 -19.48
N VAL A 153 18.54 7.73 -18.45
CA VAL A 153 17.51 6.78 -18.10
C VAL A 153 16.15 7.22 -18.66
N ILE A 154 15.43 6.28 -19.25
CA ILE A 154 14.04 6.48 -19.68
C ILE A 154 13.15 5.70 -18.71
N VAL A 155 12.12 6.34 -18.14
CA VAL A 155 11.13 5.70 -17.28
C VAL A 155 9.79 5.67 -18.02
N ILE A 156 9.24 4.48 -18.28
CA ILE A 156 7.93 4.29 -18.88
C ILE A 156 6.89 4.17 -17.77
N GLY A 157 5.98 5.13 -17.68
CA GLY A 157 4.95 5.25 -16.66
C GLY A 157 5.24 6.41 -15.68
N CYS A 158 4.36 7.42 -15.68
CA CYS A 158 4.47 8.62 -14.84
C CYS A 158 3.48 8.58 -13.65
N GLY A 159 3.30 7.41 -13.05
CA GLY A 159 2.66 7.25 -11.73
C GLY A 159 3.66 7.44 -10.59
N ASN A 160 3.20 7.29 -9.33
CA ASN A 160 4.06 7.42 -8.14
C ASN A 160 5.28 6.48 -8.20
N ALA A 161 5.08 5.22 -8.63
CA ALA A 161 6.20 4.28 -8.81
C ALA A 161 7.21 4.73 -9.86
N GLY A 162 6.76 5.43 -10.92
CA GLY A 162 7.63 6.03 -11.93
C GLY A 162 8.47 7.16 -11.36
N MET A 163 7.88 8.00 -10.53
CA MET A 163 8.62 9.08 -9.86
C MET A 163 9.63 8.51 -8.85
N ASP A 164 9.28 7.46 -8.13
CA ASP A 164 10.21 6.76 -7.24
C ASP A 164 11.40 6.14 -8.01
N ALA A 165 11.13 5.50 -9.15
CA ALA A 165 12.17 4.94 -10.00
C ALA A 165 13.08 6.02 -10.59
N ALA A 166 12.51 7.15 -11.02
CA ALA A 166 13.25 8.31 -11.52
C ALA A 166 14.16 8.92 -10.44
N ALA A 167 13.63 9.13 -9.24
CA ALA A 167 14.43 9.62 -8.10
C ALA A 167 15.52 8.61 -7.72
N GLY A 168 15.21 7.31 -7.73
CA GLY A 168 16.17 6.24 -7.51
C GLY A 168 17.29 6.22 -8.55
N ALA A 169 16.95 6.44 -9.83
CA ALA A 169 17.95 6.52 -10.89
C ALA A 169 18.92 7.70 -10.68
N TYR A 170 18.43 8.87 -10.33
CA TYR A 170 19.30 10.01 -9.97
C TYR A 170 20.17 9.70 -8.75
N ALA A 171 19.60 9.10 -7.70
CA ALA A 171 20.35 8.73 -6.51
C ALA A 171 21.46 7.70 -6.79
N MET A 172 21.27 6.86 -7.81
CA MET A 172 22.27 5.87 -8.28
C MET A 172 23.24 6.42 -9.32
N GLY A 173 23.16 7.71 -9.68
CA GLY A 173 24.13 8.40 -10.53
C GLY A 173 23.72 8.61 -11.98
N ALA A 174 22.44 8.51 -12.33
CA ALA A 174 21.96 8.92 -13.64
C ALA A 174 22.21 10.42 -13.86
N GLU A 175 22.68 10.78 -15.05
CA GLU A 175 22.91 12.19 -15.42
C GLU A 175 21.63 12.87 -15.93
N SER A 176 20.77 12.10 -16.58
CA SER A 176 19.46 12.57 -17.03
C SER A 176 18.39 11.49 -16.90
N VAL A 177 17.16 11.90 -16.59
CA VAL A 177 16.00 11.02 -16.57
C VAL A 177 14.87 11.63 -17.39
N THR A 178 14.32 10.85 -18.33
CA THR A 178 13.14 11.21 -19.11
C THR A 178 12.01 10.24 -18.79
N CYS A 179 10.97 10.73 -18.15
CA CYS A 179 9.76 9.95 -17.85
C CYS A 179 8.75 10.13 -18.98
N ILE A 180 8.16 9.05 -19.47
CA ILE A 180 7.14 9.09 -20.52
C ILE A 180 5.87 8.38 -20.10
N ASP A 181 4.73 8.86 -20.57
CA ASP A 181 3.43 8.21 -20.36
C ASP A 181 2.52 8.43 -21.58
N VAL A 182 1.59 7.50 -21.78
CA VAL A 182 0.55 7.63 -22.81
C VAL A 182 -0.53 8.66 -22.43
N GLN A 183 -0.59 9.03 -21.18
CA GLN A 183 -1.56 9.97 -20.58
C GLN A 183 -0.86 10.99 -19.69
N LYS A 184 -1.63 11.99 -19.25
CA LYS A 184 -1.13 12.96 -18.27
C LYS A 184 -0.60 12.21 -17.03
N PRO A 185 0.57 12.60 -16.48
CA PRO A 185 1.14 12.00 -15.28
C PRO A 185 0.13 11.90 -14.15
N ALA A 186 0.01 10.68 -13.57
CA ALA A 186 -0.91 10.37 -12.49
C ALA A 186 -0.26 10.44 -11.11
N ALA A 187 1.05 10.70 -11.02
CA ALA A 187 1.75 10.88 -9.77
C ALA A 187 1.29 12.13 -9.01
N PHE A 188 1.53 12.17 -7.71
CA PHE A 188 1.24 13.35 -6.90
C PHE A 188 2.07 14.54 -7.35
N ALA A 189 1.47 15.74 -7.32
CA ALA A 189 2.11 16.95 -7.81
C ALA A 189 3.48 17.25 -7.17
N HIS A 190 3.65 16.94 -5.89
CA HIS A 190 4.92 17.14 -5.19
C HIS A 190 6.01 16.15 -5.64
N GLU A 191 5.65 14.93 -6.05
CA GLU A 191 6.60 13.95 -6.59
C GLU A 191 7.05 14.35 -8.00
N ILE A 192 6.11 14.82 -8.83
CA ILE A 192 6.42 15.39 -10.15
C ILE A 192 7.39 16.57 -9.99
N ALA A 193 7.04 17.55 -9.14
CA ALA A 193 7.86 18.72 -8.89
C ALA A 193 9.27 18.37 -8.37
N HIS A 194 9.39 17.30 -7.60
CA HIS A 194 10.70 16.82 -7.14
C HIS A 194 11.56 16.32 -8.30
N ILE A 195 11.00 15.55 -9.24
CA ILE A 195 11.74 15.06 -10.40
C ILE A 195 12.12 16.22 -11.33
N GLU A 196 11.22 17.18 -11.56
CA GLU A 196 11.52 18.39 -12.34
C GLU A 196 12.64 19.22 -11.71
N ALA A 197 12.66 19.35 -10.39
CA ALA A 197 13.72 20.05 -9.65
C ALA A 197 15.09 19.35 -9.77
N LEU A 198 15.11 18.03 -9.97
CA LEU A 198 16.34 17.27 -10.27
C LEU A 198 16.76 17.38 -11.74
N GLY A 199 16.03 18.11 -12.58
CA GLY A 199 16.29 18.24 -14.00
C GLY A 199 15.64 17.18 -14.87
N GLY A 200 14.77 16.34 -14.32
CA GLY A 200 14.02 15.31 -15.04
C GLY A 200 12.97 15.89 -15.96
N LYS A 201 12.72 15.19 -17.05
CA LYS A 201 11.72 15.58 -18.06
C LYS A 201 10.54 14.62 -18.02
N LEU A 202 9.32 15.16 -18.12
CA LEU A 202 8.10 14.39 -18.26
C LEU A 202 7.48 14.68 -19.63
N LEU A 203 7.25 13.65 -20.42
CA LEU A 203 6.70 13.75 -21.78
C LEU A 203 5.41 12.94 -21.87
N TRP A 204 4.34 13.58 -22.30
CA TRP A 204 3.04 12.94 -22.56
C TRP A 204 2.21 13.76 -23.58
N PRO A 205 1.35 13.15 -24.38
CA PRO A 205 1.22 11.70 -24.59
C PRO A 205 2.37 11.14 -25.44
N VAL A 206 2.98 10.05 -25.01
CA VAL A 206 4.04 9.34 -25.74
C VAL A 206 3.70 7.86 -25.79
N MET A 207 3.62 7.30 -26.99
CA MET A 207 3.40 5.87 -27.20
C MET A 207 4.71 5.20 -27.62
N THR A 208 5.11 4.17 -26.89
CA THR A 208 6.27 3.35 -27.21
C THR A 208 5.99 2.45 -28.38
N LYS A 209 6.93 2.34 -29.33
CA LYS A 209 6.92 1.42 -30.45
C LYS A 209 7.96 0.32 -30.30
N GLU A 210 9.17 0.67 -29.93
CA GLU A 210 10.32 -0.22 -29.89
C GLU A 210 11.36 0.25 -28.87
N ILE A 211 12.12 -0.68 -28.31
CA ILE A 211 13.28 -0.42 -27.44
C ILE A 211 14.53 -0.85 -28.18
N THR A 212 15.53 0.02 -28.23
CA THR A 212 16.79 -0.19 -28.93
C THR A 212 17.98 0.04 -27.99
N ASP A 213 19.19 -0.28 -28.45
CA ASP A 213 20.42 0.02 -27.69
C ASP A 213 20.65 1.54 -27.55
N GLY A 214 20.05 2.36 -28.43
CA GLY A 214 20.14 3.83 -28.37
C GLY A 214 19.03 4.52 -27.60
N GLY A 215 18.06 3.75 -27.05
CA GLY A 215 16.92 4.28 -26.32
C GLY A 215 15.58 3.72 -26.78
N LEU A 216 14.55 4.57 -26.79
CA LEU A 216 13.17 4.21 -27.07
C LEU A 216 12.70 4.93 -28.35
N ILE A 217 12.12 4.18 -29.28
CA ILE A 217 11.46 4.72 -30.47
C ILE A 217 9.95 4.84 -30.17
N THR A 218 9.40 6.03 -30.38
CA THR A 218 7.99 6.32 -30.20
C THR A 218 7.17 5.90 -31.43
N ALA A 219 5.84 5.89 -31.30
CA ALA A 219 4.95 5.49 -32.41
C ALA A 219 5.05 6.41 -33.62
N ASP A 220 5.41 7.69 -33.48
CA ASP A 220 5.65 8.63 -34.55
C ASP A 220 7.06 8.55 -35.13
N GLY A 221 7.91 7.63 -34.65
CA GLY A 221 9.26 7.42 -35.13
C GLY A 221 10.33 8.27 -34.45
N THR A 222 9.99 9.09 -33.48
CA THR A 222 10.96 9.89 -32.71
C THR A 222 11.82 9.00 -31.81
N LEU A 223 13.13 9.20 -31.80
CA LEU A 223 14.05 8.56 -30.88
C LEU A 223 14.16 9.40 -29.59
N ILE A 224 13.81 8.80 -28.46
CA ILE A 224 14.19 9.29 -27.12
C ILE A 224 15.46 8.57 -26.75
N SER A 225 16.59 9.28 -26.74
CA SER A 225 17.91 8.70 -26.46
C SER A 225 18.02 8.30 -25.01
N GLY A 226 18.57 7.11 -24.77
CA GLY A 226 18.80 6.57 -23.42
C GLY A 226 19.57 5.26 -23.50
N ASP A 227 20.25 4.93 -22.43
CA ASP A 227 21.06 3.73 -22.30
C ASP A 227 20.49 2.75 -21.24
N MET A 228 19.38 3.14 -20.64
CA MET A 228 18.59 2.28 -19.75
C MET A 228 17.12 2.63 -19.84
N VAL A 229 16.26 1.63 -19.89
CA VAL A 229 14.78 1.81 -19.86
C VAL A 229 14.22 1.07 -18.65
N ILE A 230 13.49 1.80 -17.81
CA ILE A 230 12.79 1.26 -16.63
C ILE A 230 11.28 1.34 -16.88
N ILE A 231 10.53 0.28 -16.55
CA ILE A 231 9.08 0.27 -16.73
C ILE A 231 8.34 0.23 -15.38
N THR A 232 7.32 1.07 -15.24
CA THR A 232 6.50 1.23 -14.03
C THR A 232 5.01 1.37 -14.33
N ILE A 233 4.51 0.61 -15.31
CA ILE A 233 3.10 0.66 -15.75
C ILE A 233 2.18 -0.29 -14.98
N GLY A 234 2.58 -0.64 -13.78
CA GLY A 234 1.84 -1.49 -12.86
C GLY A 234 2.33 -2.94 -12.81
N GLU A 235 1.81 -3.68 -11.85
CA GLU A 235 2.09 -5.08 -11.60
C GLU A 235 0.79 -5.87 -11.55
N SER A 236 0.89 -7.19 -11.74
CA SER A 236 -0.18 -8.16 -11.54
C SER A 236 0.15 -9.13 -10.40
N PRO A 237 -0.87 -9.70 -9.74
CA PRO A 237 -0.65 -10.72 -8.73
C PRO A 237 -0.25 -12.06 -9.34
N ASP A 238 0.56 -12.85 -8.62
CA ASP A 238 0.73 -14.27 -8.87
C ASP A 238 -0.42 -15.04 -8.20
N LEU A 239 -1.28 -15.63 -8.99
CA LEU A 239 -2.46 -16.39 -8.54
C LEU A 239 -2.36 -17.88 -8.84
N GLY A 240 -1.17 -18.39 -9.22
CA GLY A 240 -0.96 -19.78 -9.62
C GLY A 240 -1.22 -20.79 -8.51
N TYR A 241 -1.16 -20.38 -7.26
CA TYR A 241 -1.42 -21.23 -6.10
C TYR A 241 -2.91 -21.33 -5.71
N LEU A 242 -3.77 -20.50 -6.27
CA LEU A 242 -5.21 -20.53 -5.99
C LEU A 242 -5.90 -21.62 -6.83
N PRO A 243 -6.84 -22.38 -6.25
CA PRO A 243 -7.54 -23.43 -6.97
C PRO A 243 -8.45 -22.89 -8.07
N GLU A 244 -8.82 -23.78 -8.99
CA GLU A 244 -9.91 -23.52 -9.93
C GLU A 244 -11.20 -23.18 -9.18
N GLY A 245 -12.03 -22.30 -9.76
CA GLY A 245 -13.28 -21.86 -9.14
C GLY A 245 -13.19 -20.51 -8.41
N VAL A 246 -11.98 -20.01 -8.11
CA VAL A 246 -11.81 -18.61 -7.66
C VAL A 246 -12.16 -17.69 -8.82
N ARG A 247 -13.15 -16.80 -8.61
CA ARG A 247 -13.55 -15.82 -9.64
C ARG A 247 -12.44 -14.82 -9.88
N LYS A 248 -12.10 -14.63 -11.14
CA LYS A 248 -11.04 -13.69 -11.58
C LYS A 248 -11.59 -12.78 -12.69
N PHE A 249 -11.07 -11.57 -12.72
CA PHE A 249 -11.23 -10.66 -13.86
C PHE A 249 -9.86 -10.18 -14.29
N ARG A 250 -9.46 -10.56 -15.50
CA ARG A 250 -8.08 -10.40 -15.97
C ARG A 250 -7.12 -11.09 -14.97
N ASP A 251 -6.24 -10.30 -14.35
CA ASP A 251 -5.20 -10.79 -13.44
C ASP A 251 -5.60 -10.75 -11.97
N TRP A 252 -6.79 -10.24 -11.61
CA TRP A 252 -7.22 -10.01 -10.23
C TRP A 252 -8.33 -10.94 -9.79
N VAL A 253 -8.38 -11.25 -8.50
CA VAL A 253 -9.51 -11.99 -7.93
C VAL A 253 -10.71 -11.06 -7.72
N ILE A 254 -11.91 -11.63 -7.82
CA ILE A 254 -13.18 -10.94 -7.54
C ILE A 254 -13.79 -11.54 -6.28
N PRO A 255 -13.63 -10.90 -5.10
CA PRO A 255 -14.30 -11.37 -3.89
C PRO A 255 -15.81 -11.09 -3.92
N GLY A 256 -16.54 -11.78 -3.06
CA GLY A 256 -17.90 -11.44 -2.71
C GLY A 256 -18.03 -10.11 -1.98
N ALA A 257 -19.24 -9.65 -1.72
CA ALA A 257 -19.49 -8.44 -0.93
C ALA A 257 -18.97 -8.57 0.52
N ASP A 258 -18.83 -9.78 0.99
CA ASP A 258 -18.26 -10.20 2.27
C ASP A 258 -16.76 -10.47 2.21
N MET A 259 -16.07 -10.00 1.17
CA MET A 259 -14.64 -10.23 0.91
C MET A 259 -14.24 -11.70 0.70
N SER A 260 -15.19 -12.66 0.63
CA SER A 260 -14.90 -14.06 0.42
C SER A 260 -14.53 -14.38 -1.02
N LEU A 261 -13.60 -15.32 -1.20
CA LEU A 261 -13.25 -15.95 -2.49
C LEU A 261 -13.85 -17.36 -2.59
N LEU A 262 -13.78 -18.10 -1.52
CA LEU A 262 -14.27 -19.47 -1.31
C LEU A 262 -14.77 -19.57 0.12
N GLU A 263 -15.35 -20.72 0.48
CA GLU A 263 -15.62 -21.04 1.87
C GLU A 263 -14.32 -20.90 2.70
N ASN A 264 -14.36 -20.22 3.81
CA ASN A 264 -13.26 -19.86 4.72
C ASN A 264 -12.06 -19.12 4.08
N VAL A 265 -12.14 -18.61 2.85
CA VAL A 265 -11.06 -17.89 2.17
C VAL A 265 -11.52 -16.49 1.76
N PHE A 266 -10.76 -15.49 2.15
CA PHE A 266 -11.04 -14.07 1.94
C PHE A 266 -9.88 -13.40 1.22
N ALA A 267 -10.09 -12.21 0.66
CA ALA A 267 -9.05 -11.47 -0.04
C ALA A 267 -8.91 -10.04 0.46
N ALA A 268 -7.67 -9.49 0.36
CA ALA A 268 -7.37 -8.10 0.68
C ALA A 268 -6.20 -7.53 -0.15
N GLY A 269 -6.22 -6.24 -0.40
CA GLY A 269 -5.13 -5.51 -1.06
C GLY A 269 -5.11 -5.64 -2.57
N ASP A 270 -3.93 -5.44 -3.16
CA ASP A 270 -3.72 -5.35 -4.61
C ASP A 270 -4.04 -6.65 -5.36
N VAL A 271 -4.18 -7.76 -4.68
CA VAL A 271 -4.68 -9.01 -5.28
C VAL A 271 -6.10 -8.88 -5.83
N ILE A 272 -6.90 -7.95 -5.27
CA ILE A 272 -8.25 -7.62 -5.72
C ILE A 272 -8.18 -6.52 -6.79
N LYS A 273 -7.45 -5.46 -6.51
CA LYS A 273 -7.31 -4.30 -7.38
C LYS A 273 -6.11 -3.47 -6.92
N PRO A 274 -5.22 -3.07 -7.84
CA PRO A 274 -4.13 -2.16 -7.51
C PRO A 274 -4.69 -0.81 -7.02
N GLY A 275 -4.04 -0.26 -5.99
CA GLY A 275 -4.46 1.00 -5.36
C GLY A 275 -3.34 1.65 -4.56
N LEU A 276 -3.71 2.66 -3.78
CA LEU A 276 -2.80 3.29 -2.83
C LEU A 276 -2.67 2.44 -1.55
N LEU A 277 -1.65 2.72 -0.75
CA LEU A 277 -1.46 2.05 0.56
C LEU A 277 -2.71 2.15 1.45
N ALA A 278 -3.40 3.30 1.41
CA ALA A 278 -4.65 3.49 2.16
C ALA A 278 -5.78 2.56 1.69
N ASP A 279 -5.85 2.26 0.39
CA ASP A 279 -6.84 1.31 -0.15
C ASP A 279 -6.52 -0.11 0.31
N ALA A 280 -5.23 -0.49 0.31
CA ALA A 280 -4.79 -1.79 0.81
C ALA A 280 -5.07 -1.96 2.31
N ILE A 281 -4.81 -0.93 3.14
CA ILE A 281 -5.21 -0.91 4.56
C ILE A 281 -6.72 -1.09 4.69
N GLY A 282 -7.50 -0.32 3.92
CA GLY A 282 -8.95 -0.34 3.96
C GLY A 282 -9.54 -1.71 3.61
N THR A 283 -9.00 -2.37 2.59
CA THR A 283 -9.43 -3.73 2.22
C THR A 283 -8.98 -4.77 3.25
N GLY A 284 -7.79 -4.62 3.85
CA GLY A 284 -7.32 -5.45 4.96
C GLY A 284 -8.25 -5.39 6.17
N ILE A 285 -8.69 -4.18 6.55
CA ILE A 285 -9.67 -3.98 7.63
C ILE A 285 -11.00 -4.64 7.28
N LYS A 286 -11.51 -4.47 6.05
CA LYS A 286 -12.77 -5.08 5.60
C LYS A 286 -12.70 -6.60 5.64
N ALA A 287 -11.61 -7.19 5.16
CA ALA A 287 -11.41 -8.63 5.19
C ALA A 287 -11.35 -9.16 6.64
N ALA A 288 -10.68 -8.45 7.54
CA ALA A 288 -10.63 -8.81 8.96
C ALA A 288 -12.03 -8.79 9.62
N GLU A 289 -12.84 -7.77 9.34
CA GLU A 289 -14.21 -7.70 9.87
C GLU A 289 -15.09 -8.80 9.29
N ALA A 290 -14.92 -9.12 8.01
CA ALA A 290 -15.65 -10.21 7.36
C ALA A 290 -15.25 -11.58 7.94
N VAL A 291 -13.95 -11.82 8.14
CA VAL A 291 -13.43 -13.04 8.79
C VAL A 291 -13.95 -13.16 10.23
N ASP A 292 -13.93 -12.08 11.02
CA ASP A 292 -14.47 -12.10 12.37
C ASP A 292 -15.98 -12.44 12.40
N ALA A 293 -16.75 -11.87 11.47
CA ALA A 293 -18.16 -12.18 11.32
C ALA A 293 -18.37 -13.67 10.95
N TRP A 294 -17.60 -14.18 10.00
CA TRP A 294 -17.59 -15.58 9.60
C TRP A 294 -17.29 -16.50 10.78
N LEU A 295 -16.23 -16.24 11.53
CA LEU A 295 -15.81 -17.05 12.69
C LEU A 295 -16.82 -17.05 13.83
N ARG A 296 -17.62 -16.01 13.93
CA ARG A 296 -18.73 -15.91 14.92
C ARG A 296 -20.06 -16.46 14.39
N GLY A 297 -20.12 -16.89 13.12
CA GLY A 297 -21.35 -17.36 12.49
C GLY A 297 -22.42 -16.29 12.31
N VAL A 298 -22.03 -15.02 12.16
CA VAL A 298 -22.93 -13.90 11.92
C VAL A 298 -22.73 -13.30 10.52
N ALA A 299 -23.78 -12.72 9.95
CA ALA A 299 -23.68 -12.08 8.65
C ALA A 299 -22.73 -10.87 8.72
N TYR A 300 -21.82 -10.74 7.75
CA TYR A 300 -21.01 -9.55 7.59
C TYR A 300 -21.86 -8.40 7.06
N ALA A 301 -21.91 -7.33 7.81
CA ALA A 301 -22.55 -6.08 7.41
C ALA A 301 -21.47 -4.98 7.26
N PRO A 302 -21.07 -4.64 6.03
CA PRO A 302 -20.11 -3.58 5.82
C PRO A 302 -20.69 -2.24 6.30
N VAL A 303 -19.92 -1.52 7.11
CA VAL A 303 -20.30 -0.16 7.52
C VAL A 303 -20.08 0.75 6.31
N GLU A 304 -21.17 1.16 5.68
CA GLU A 304 -21.12 2.12 4.59
C GLU A 304 -20.84 3.51 5.17
N LYS A 305 -19.60 3.97 5.06
CA LYS A 305 -19.22 5.32 5.44
C LYS A 305 -19.41 6.24 4.24
N LYS A 306 -20.38 7.11 4.27
CA LYS A 306 -20.53 8.17 3.26
C LYS A 306 -19.60 9.32 3.62
N PRO A 307 -18.51 9.56 2.88
CA PRO A 307 -17.67 10.71 3.14
C PRO A 307 -18.46 11.98 2.81
N VAL A 308 -18.33 12.98 3.68
CA VAL A 308 -18.85 14.32 3.36
C VAL A 308 -17.94 14.92 2.29
N PRO A 309 -18.45 15.27 1.10
CA PRO A 309 -17.64 15.89 0.07
C PRO A 309 -17.00 17.19 0.59
N SER A 310 -15.72 17.39 0.27
CA SER A 310 -14.97 18.58 0.75
C SER A 310 -15.64 19.91 0.41
N GLY A 311 -16.34 19.99 -0.74
CA GLY A 311 -17.12 21.17 -1.15
C GLY A 311 -18.36 21.43 -0.29
N GLN A 312 -18.80 20.49 0.54
CA GLN A 312 -19.89 20.67 1.51
C GLN A 312 -19.39 21.08 2.90
N LEU A 313 -18.07 21.11 3.12
CA LEU A 313 -17.47 21.54 4.36
C LEU A 313 -17.34 23.06 4.38
N SER A 314 -18.07 23.74 5.26
CA SER A 314 -17.91 25.17 5.46
C SER A 314 -16.93 25.43 6.60
N THR A 315 -15.75 25.95 6.25
CA THR A 315 -14.74 26.37 7.23
C THR A 315 -14.54 27.89 7.24
N ALA A 316 -15.41 28.64 6.57
CA ALA A 316 -15.28 30.09 6.40
C ALA A 316 -15.30 30.88 7.70
N TYR A 317 -15.89 30.34 8.75
CA TYR A 317 -15.98 30.95 10.09
C TYR A 317 -14.76 30.63 10.98
N PHE A 318 -13.86 29.76 10.54
CA PHE A 318 -12.62 29.49 11.27
C PHE A 318 -11.51 30.41 10.80
N THR A 319 -10.83 31.04 11.74
CA THR A 319 -9.64 31.85 11.45
C THR A 319 -8.52 30.92 10.94
N ARG A 320 -7.94 31.26 9.79
CA ARG A 320 -6.76 30.56 9.29
C ARG A 320 -5.57 30.79 10.20
N CYS A 321 -5.03 29.74 10.75
CA CYS A 321 -3.79 29.78 11.52
C CYS A 321 -2.63 29.30 10.65
N PRO A 322 -1.41 29.91 10.78
CA PRO A 322 -0.21 29.42 10.10
C PRO A 322 0.10 27.97 10.52
N HIS A 323 0.81 27.24 9.66
CA HIS A 323 1.29 25.90 10.02
C HIS A 323 2.20 25.98 11.23
N GLY A 324 1.99 25.11 12.22
CA GLY A 324 2.89 24.96 13.36
C GLY A 324 4.14 24.20 12.95
N GLU A 325 5.28 24.52 13.57
CA GLU A 325 6.53 23.76 13.41
C GLU A 325 6.59 22.60 14.41
N LEU A 326 7.28 21.51 14.04
CA LEU A 326 7.66 20.48 14.99
C LEU A 326 8.69 21.10 15.98
N PRO A 327 8.54 20.98 17.29
CA PRO A 327 7.78 20.03 18.11
C PRO A 327 6.40 20.51 18.60
N ALA A 328 5.80 21.49 17.97
CA ALA A 328 4.49 22.02 18.35
C ALA A 328 3.30 21.11 17.97
N ALA A 329 3.55 19.84 17.68
CA ALA A 329 2.52 18.87 17.29
C ALA A 329 1.38 18.78 18.32
N ASN A 330 1.69 18.85 19.61
CA ASN A 330 0.67 18.85 20.68
C ASN A 330 -0.29 20.04 20.60
N ARG A 331 0.18 21.22 20.17
CA ARG A 331 -0.66 22.40 19.98
C ARG A 331 -1.56 22.28 18.75
N ASP A 332 -1.24 21.42 17.80
CA ASP A 332 -2.05 21.20 16.61
C ASP A 332 -3.31 20.37 16.91
N PHE A 333 -3.32 19.57 17.98
CA PHE A 333 -4.56 18.95 18.49
C PHE A 333 -5.56 20.00 18.97
N ASP A 334 -5.08 21.01 19.71
CA ASP A 334 -5.93 22.12 20.21
C ASP A 334 -6.53 22.94 19.06
N ARG A 335 -5.96 22.85 17.87
CA ARG A 335 -6.40 23.55 16.65
C ARG A 335 -7.32 22.70 15.78
N CYS A 336 -7.55 21.45 16.13
CA CYS A 336 -8.41 20.55 15.38
C CYS A 336 -9.88 20.92 15.62
N VAL A 337 -10.55 21.43 14.60
CA VAL A 337 -11.95 21.87 14.65
C VAL A 337 -12.93 20.77 14.21
N SER A 338 -12.49 19.52 14.13
CA SER A 338 -13.34 18.39 13.72
C SER A 338 -14.19 18.68 12.48
N CYS A 339 -13.54 19.16 11.40
CA CYS A 339 -14.20 19.67 10.19
C CYS A 339 -15.00 18.64 9.36
N GLY A 340 -15.58 17.62 10.01
CA GLY A 340 -16.50 16.67 9.39
C GLY A 340 -15.87 15.53 8.62
N THR A 341 -14.56 15.42 8.54
CA THR A 341 -13.85 14.25 7.98
C THR A 341 -13.62 13.14 9.01
N CYS A 342 -14.35 13.20 10.13
CA CYS A 342 -14.28 12.17 11.15
C CYS A 342 -14.69 10.82 10.57
N ARG A 343 -13.74 9.87 10.53
CA ARG A 343 -13.96 8.50 10.05
C ARG A 343 -14.47 7.55 11.13
N ASP A 344 -14.91 8.08 12.24
CA ASP A 344 -15.43 7.29 13.36
C ASP A 344 -14.46 6.22 13.91
N CYS A 345 -13.16 6.50 13.79
CA CYS A 345 -12.13 5.59 14.30
C CYS A 345 -12.00 5.62 15.83
N ARG A 346 -12.67 6.54 16.53
CA ARG A 346 -12.62 6.80 17.98
C ARG A 346 -11.22 7.12 18.54
N MET A 347 -10.20 7.21 17.73
CA MET A 347 -8.84 7.49 18.18
C MET A 347 -8.75 8.79 19.00
N CYS A 348 -9.46 9.83 18.58
CA CYS A 348 -9.50 11.09 19.32
C CYS A 348 -10.16 10.97 20.70
N LEU A 349 -11.21 10.15 20.82
CA LEU A 349 -11.89 9.88 22.09
C LEU A 349 -11.01 9.07 23.05
N GLU A 350 -10.32 8.06 22.50
CA GLU A 350 -9.48 7.14 23.26
C GLU A 350 -8.12 7.76 23.62
N SER A 351 -7.64 8.73 22.83
CA SER A 351 -6.32 9.38 23.02
C SER A 351 -6.41 10.73 23.75
N CYS A 352 -7.61 11.20 24.11
CA CYS A 352 -7.77 12.43 24.88
C CYS A 352 -7.55 12.16 26.38
N PRO A 353 -6.41 12.59 26.96
CA PRO A 353 -6.10 12.29 28.36
C PRO A 353 -7.06 12.96 29.36
N GLU A 354 -7.74 14.00 28.94
CA GLU A 354 -8.69 14.77 29.77
C GLU A 354 -10.16 14.41 29.55
N GLY A 355 -10.45 13.46 28.61
CA GLY A 355 -11.81 13.08 28.27
C GLY A 355 -12.65 14.24 27.70
N ALA A 356 -11.98 15.31 27.23
CA ALA A 356 -12.62 16.54 26.75
C ALA A 356 -13.38 16.36 25.41
N ILE A 357 -13.17 15.21 24.74
CA ILE A 357 -13.86 14.89 23.49
C ILE A 357 -14.99 13.93 23.79
N SER A 358 -16.22 14.40 23.75
CA SER A 358 -17.42 13.57 23.81
C SER A 358 -18.06 13.44 22.43
N ARG A 359 -18.79 12.36 22.23
CA ARG A 359 -19.59 12.17 21.03
C ARG A 359 -21.03 11.91 21.40
N GLU A 360 -21.90 12.81 20.98
CA GLU A 360 -23.34 12.57 20.99
C GLU A 360 -23.77 12.04 19.62
N THR A 361 -24.45 10.91 19.61
CA THR A 361 -25.19 10.48 18.42
C THR A 361 -26.44 11.32 18.36
N LEU A 362 -26.47 12.28 17.45
CA LEU A 362 -27.74 12.98 17.17
C LEU A 362 -28.70 11.93 16.61
N ALA A 363 -29.69 11.56 17.38
CA ALA A 363 -30.74 10.69 16.94
C ALA A 363 -31.58 11.45 15.88
N GLY A 364 -31.58 10.93 14.66
CA GLY A 364 -32.49 11.33 13.58
C GLY A 364 -31.92 12.33 12.59
N GLY A 365 -31.32 11.82 11.51
CA GLY A 365 -31.01 12.50 10.27
C GLY A 365 -30.71 11.47 9.20
#